data_07a9e950bda3261fc53bd4805a468881
#
_entry.id   07a9e950bda3261fc53bd4805a468881
#
_cell.length_a   1.000
_cell.length_b   1.000
_cell.length_c   1.000
_cell.angle_alpha   90.00
_cell.angle_beta   90.00
_cell.angle_gamma   90.00
#
_symmetry.space_group_name_H-M   'P 1'
#
loop_
_entity.id
_entity.type
_entity.pdbx_description
1 polymer ?
#
loop_
_entity_poly.entity_id
_entity_poly.type
_entity_poly.pdbx_seq_one_letter_code
_entity_poly.pdbx_strand_id
1 'polypeptide(L)'
;MTPGRYVGGFMSGRMFGTNGVRGISNKDMNCELAMRIGRSVGAVLGKNIAVAMDPRTSSVMLKNALCSGLLSVGADVRDLGMVPTPALQQFVKMYDGIVGGVMITASHNPPEFNGIKCIAADGTECTKEQEDEIERRYREGVEPVEWDSIGTGWNVGLVAQGYVDSVIAKVDADCIRKAGLKVVLDCANGCSCATSPLLLQ
;
A
#
# COMPACT_ATOMS: atom_id res chain seq x y z
N MET A 1 4.14 -0.20 36.31
CA MET A 1 3.97 1.08 35.60
C MET A 1 2.96 0.84 34.51
N THR A 2 1.80 1.48 34.56
CA THR A 2 0.71 1.34 33.59
C THR A 2 1.13 2.03 32.29
N PRO A 3 1.05 1.39 31.10
CA PRO A 3 1.37 2.06 29.85
C PRO A 3 0.32 3.15 29.58
N GLY A 4 0.80 4.39 29.42
CA GLY A 4 -0.05 5.54 29.11
C GLY A 4 -0.80 5.32 27.79
N ARG A 5 -2.09 5.60 27.81
CA ARG A 5 -2.99 5.62 26.64
C ARG A 5 -2.50 6.66 25.63
N TYR A 6 -1.89 6.21 24.54
CA TYR A 6 -1.83 7.00 23.32
C TYR A 6 -3.12 6.76 22.53
N VAL A 7 -4.00 7.72 22.57
CA VAL A 7 -5.26 7.69 21.83
C VAL A 7 -5.15 8.74 20.71
N GLY A 8 -4.67 8.33 19.56
CA GLY A 8 -4.84 9.09 18.32
C GLY A 8 -6.34 9.20 18.00
N GLY A 9 -6.74 10.31 17.38
CA GLY A 9 -8.10 10.84 17.22
C GLY A 9 -9.23 9.97 16.62
N PHE A 10 -9.17 8.65 16.69
CA PHE A 10 -10.25 7.73 16.28
C PHE A 10 -11.04 7.21 17.49
N MET A 11 -11.44 8.11 18.38
CA MET A 11 -11.96 7.79 19.73
C MET A 11 -13.37 7.18 19.79
N SER A 12 -14.13 7.04 18.69
CA SER A 12 -15.47 6.42 18.75
C SER A 12 -16.04 5.92 17.41
N GLY A 13 -15.24 5.83 16.36
CA GLY A 13 -15.68 5.43 15.02
C GLY A 13 -14.79 4.32 14.43
N ARG A 14 -15.26 3.77 13.31
CA ARG A 14 -14.51 2.86 12.48
C ARG A 14 -13.26 3.55 11.93
N MET A 15 -12.08 2.90 12.03
CA MET A 15 -10.80 3.43 11.53
C MET A 15 -10.74 3.39 10.00
N PHE A 16 -11.17 2.26 9.42
CA PHE A 16 -11.26 2.10 7.98
C PHE A 16 -12.51 2.77 7.45
N GLY A 17 -12.32 3.86 6.70
CA GLY A 17 -13.37 4.51 5.91
C GLY A 17 -13.69 3.72 4.64
N THR A 18 -14.36 4.37 3.67
CA THR A 18 -14.72 3.75 2.37
C THR A 18 -13.49 3.33 1.55
N ASN A 19 -12.31 3.92 1.82
CA ASN A 19 -11.07 3.72 1.04
C ASN A 19 -9.83 3.72 1.93
N GLY A 20 -9.80 2.87 2.96
CA GLY A 20 -8.67 2.75 3.87
C GLY A 20 -8.68 3.76 5.02
N VAL A 21 -7.58 3.83 5.74
CA VAL A 21 -7.34 4.78 6.83
C VAL A 21 -6.71 6.04 6.27
N ARG A 22 -7.23 7.23 6.58
CA ARG A 22 -6.69 8.51 6.12
C ARG A 22 -6.65 9.53 7.24
N GLY A 23 -5.69 10.46 7.16
CA GLY A 23 -5.56 11.56 8.10
C GLY A 23 -4.45 12.53 7.71
N ILE A 24 -4.29 13.58 8.50
CA ILE A 24 -3.21 14.56 8.33
C ILE A 24 -1.90 13.92 8.77
N SER A 25 -0.88 14.00 7.90
CA SER A 25 0.44 13.43 8.14
C SER A 25 1.10 14.05 9.38
N ASN A 26 1.78 13.22 10.15
CA ASN A 26 2.42 13.57 11.44
C ASN A 26 1.45 14.04 12.54
N LYS A 27 0.16 14.04 12.28
CA LYS A 27 -0.88 14.32 13.27
C LYS A 27 -1.71 13.05 13.51
N ASP A 28 -2.61 12.77 12.60
CA ASP A 28 -3.45 11.55 12.65
C ASP A 28 -2.71 10.35 12.07
N MET A 29 -2.05 10.56 10.92
CA MET A 29 -1.23 9.57 10.22
C MET A 29 0.25 9.74 10.61
N ASN A 30 0.66 9.08 11.68
CA ASN A 30 2.03 9.11 12.21
C ASN A 30 2.69 7.72 12.16
N CYS A 31 3.97 7.66 12.54
CA CYS A 31 4.77 6.42 12.50
C CYS A 31 4.22 5.33 13.43
N GLU A 32 3.76 5.69 14.62
CA GLU A 32 3.21 4.75 15.60
C GLU A 32 1.96 4.07 15.07
N LEU A 33 1.04 4.84 14.48
CA LEU A 33 -0.16 4.32 13.84
C LEU A 33 0.21 3.40 12.66
N ALA A 34 1.11 3.83 11.77
CA ALA A 34 1.51 3.06 10.61
C ALA A 34 2.17 1.73 10.99
N MET A 35 3.06 1.73 12.00
CA MET A 35 3.68 0.51 12.54
C MET A 35 2.64 -0.44 13.15
N ARG A 36 1.70 0.06 13.94
CA ARG A 36 0.64 -0.76 14.53
C ARG A 36 -0.29 -1.34 13.47
N ILE A 37 -0.66 -0.56 12.44
CA ILE A 37 -1.40 -1.09 11.29
C ILE A 37 -0.59 -2.17 10.57
N GLY A 38 0.72 -1.98 10.36
CA GLY A 38 1.59 -2.99 9.77
C GLY A 38 1.56 -4.31 10.53
N ARG A 39 1.67 -4.28 11.86
CA ARG A 39 1.52 -5.49 12.70
C ARG A 39 0.16 -6.16 12.50
N SER A 40 -0.90 -5.39 12.49
CA SER A 40 -2.26 -5.90 12.34
C SER A 40 -2.48 -6.53 10.96
N VAL A 41 -1.99 -5.88 9.91
CA VAL A 41 -2.05 -6.39 8.53
C VAL A 41 -1.28 -7.70 8.41
N GLY A 42 -0.05 -7.78 8.93
CA GLY A 42 0.73 -9.03 8.92
C GLY A 42 0.05 -10.17 9.66
N ALA A 43 -0.59 -9.88 10.79
CA ALA A 43 -1.33 -10.88 11.58
C ALA A 43 -2.60 -11.39 10.88
N VAL A 44 -3.23 -10.57 10.02
CA VAL A 44 -4.49 -10.92 9.33
C VAL A 44 -4.26 -11.48 7.93
N LEU A 45 -3.43 -10.83 7.13
CA LEU A 45 -3.20 -11.25 5.74
C LEU A 45 -2.12 -12.33 5.63
N GLY A 46 -1.20 -12.42 6.60
CA GLY A 46 -0.17 -13.46 6.63
C GLY A 46 1.21 -13.00 6.14
N LYS A 47 1.97 -13.93 5.53
CA LYS A 47 3.37 -13.71 5.21
C LYS A 47 3.65 -12.93 3.93
N ASN A 48 4.28 -12.68 3.17
CA ASN A 48 4.53 -12.08 1.85
C ASN A 48 3.57 -10.95 1.46
N ILE A 49 3.79 -9.79 2.02
CA ILE A 49 2.99 -8.59 1.76
C ILE A 49 3.71 -7.66 0.80
N ALA A 50 3.05 -7.27 -0.29
CA ALA A 50 3.55 -6.24 -1.20
C ALA A 50 3.23 -4.84 -0.64
N VAL A 51 4.21 -3.93 -0.67
CA VAL A 51 4.03 -2.56 -0.18
C VAL A 51 4.44 -1.56 -1.25
N ALA A 52 3.60 -0.57 -1.50
CA ALA A 52 3.88 0.52 -2.43
C ALA A 52 3.48 1.87 -1.83
N MET A 53 3.92 2.95 -2.45
CA MET A 53 3.59 4.30 -2.02
C MET A 53 3.38 5.25 -3.19
N ASP A 54 2.67 6.35 -2.93
CA ASP A 54 2.58 7.51 -3.81
C ASP A 54 3.72 8.53 -3.53
N PRO A 55 3.88 9.58 -4.36
CA PRO A 55 4.99 10.54 -4.25
C PRO A 55 4.84 11.59 -3.13
N ARG A 56 3.86 11.48 -2.23
CA ARG A 56 3.71 12.40 -1.10
C ARG A 56 4.95 12.39 -0.21
N THR A 57 5.34 13.56 0.30
CA THR A 57 6.54 13.69 1.15
C THR A 57 6.50 12.81 2.40
N SER A 58 5.30 12.57 2.94
CA SER A 58 5.08 11.71 4.11
C SER A 58 5.08 10.21 3.78
N SER A 59 5.01 9.82 2.50
CA SER A 59 4.82 8.41 2.13
C SER A 59 6.01 7.52 2.49
N VAL A 60 7.24 8.02 2.33
CA VAL A 60 8.47 7.28 2.73
C VAL A 60 8.46 6.98 4.23
N MET A 61 8.16 7.98 5.06
CA MET A 61 8.10 7.85 6.50
C MET A 61 7.06 6.79 6.93
N LEU A 62 5.84 6.89 6.41
CA LEU A 62 4.75 5.99 6.75
C LEU A 62 4.99 4.57 6.22
N LYS A 63 5.53 4.44 4.99
CA LYS A 63 5.89 3.13 4.42
C LYS A 63 6.93 2.43 5.30
N ASN A 64 8.01 3.11 5.67
CA ASN A 64 9.06 2.51 6.47
C ASN A 64 8.55 2.07 7.86
N ALA A 65 7.71 2.88 8.50
CA ALA A 65 7.10 2.53 9.77
C ALA A 65 6.16 1.31 9.63
N LEU A 66 5.32 1.28 8.59
CA LEU A 66 4.44 0.14 8.30
C LEU A 66 5.24 -1.13 8.01
N CYS A 67 6.29 -1.05 7.19
CA CYS A 67 7.17 -2.19 6.90
C CYS A 67 7.82 -2.73 8.16
N SER A 68 8.31 -1.86 9.06
CA SER A 68 8.86 -2.27 10.35
C SER A 68 7.82 -3.03 11.19
N GLY A 69 6.56 -2.59 11.15
CA GLY A 69 5.45 -3.29 11.79
C GLY A 69 5.21 -4.68 11.21
N LEU A 70 5.16 -4.82 9.89
CA LEU A 70 5.01 -6.09 9.19
C LEU A 70 6.13 -7.07 9.56
N LEU A 71 7.39 -6.63 9.41
CA LEU A 71 8.57 -7.45 9.72
C LEU A 71 8.56 -7.91 11.18
N SER A 72 8.13 -7.07 12.12
CA SER A 72 8.11 -7.38 13.55
C SER A 72 7.15 -8.49 13.94
N VAL A 73 6.21 -8.87 13.08
CA VAL A 73 5.27 -9.99 13.28
C VAL A 73 5.53 -11.17 12.35
N GLY A 74 6.72 -11.23 11.74
CA GLY A 74 7.16 -12.33 10.89
C GLY A 74 6.62 -12.28 9.46
N ALA A 75 6.00 -11.17 9.02
CA ALA A 75 5.59 -10.99 7.64
C ALA A 75 6.77 -10.51 6.79
N ASP A 76 6.96 -11.12 5.64
CA ASP A 76 7.93 -10.70 4.64
C ASP A 76 7.38 -9.55 3.80
N VAL A 77 8.23 -8.58 3.48
CA VAL A 77 7.87 -7.39 2.71
C VAL A 77 8.47 -7.43 1.31
N ARG A 78 7.63 -7.21 0.30
CA ARG A 78 8.02 -6.92 -1.08
C ARG A 78 7.79 -5.44 -1.33
N ASP A 79 8.86 -4.64 -1.22
CA ASP A 79 8.80 -3.20 -1.46
C ASP A 79 8.81 -2.91 -2.96
N LEU A 80 7.69 -2.46 -3.49
CA LEU A 80 7.51 -2.11 -4.89
C LEU A 80 7.91 -0.66 -5.21
N GLY A 81 8.29 0.10 -4.18
CA GLY A 81 8.63 1.51 -4.32
C GLY A 81 7.44 2.40 -4.65
N MET A 82 7.69 3.39 -5.52
CA MET A 82 6.68 4.35 -5.94
C MET A 82 6.03 3.88 -7.24
N VAL A 83 4.81 3.34 -7.14
CA VAL A 83 4.00 2.90 -8.28
C VAL A 83 2.52 3.26 -8.06
N PRO A 84 1.71 3.38 -9.12
CA PRO A 84 0.28 3.63 -8.95
C PRO A 84 -0.43 2.42 -8.31
N THR A 85 -1.53 2.70 -7.59
CA THR A 85 -2.33 1.65 -6.91
C THR A 85 -2.67 0.45 -7.81
N PRO A 86 -3.10 0.62 -9.08
CA PRO A 86 -3.40 -0.54 -9.92
C PRO A 86 -2.16 -1.39 -10.25
N ALA A 87 -0.95 -0.84 -10.22
CA ALA A 87 0.27 -1.64 -10.39
C ALA A 87 0.53 -2.54 -9.18
N LEU A 88 0.30 -2.04 -7.95
CA LEU A 88 0.33 -2.86 -6.75
C LEU A 88 -0.74 -3.95 -6.78
N GLN A 89 -1.99 -3.59 -7.10
CA GLN A 89 -3.11 -4.53 -7.18
C GLN A 89 -2.83 -5.66 -8.17
N GLN A 90 -2.30 -5.32 -9.33
CA GLN A 90 -1.91 -6.31 -10.33
C GLN A 90 -0.75 -7.18 -9.84
N PHE A 91 0.27 -6.59 -9.22
CA PHE A 91 1.38 -7.35 -8.66
C PHE A 91 0.88 -8.38 -7.64
N VAL A 92 0.03 -7.98 -6.71
CA VAL A 92 -0.56 -8.90 -5.72
C VAL A 92 -1.31 -10.04 -6.40
N LYS A 93 -2.11 -9.74 -7.43
CA LYS A 93 -2.92 -10.74 -8.14
C LYS A 93 -2.09 -11.73 -8.95
N MET A 94 -0.97 -11.29 -9.53
CA MET A 94 -0.23 -12.07 -10.55
C MET A 94 0.96 -12.85 -9.98
N TYR A 95 1.49 -12.47 -8.83
CA TYR A 95 2.67 -13.12 -8.28
C TYR A 95 2.30 -14.14 -7.19
N ASP A 96 2.56 -15.39 -7.49
CA ASP A 96 2.31 -16.51 -6.56
C ASP A 96 3.03 -16.30 -5.22
N GLY A 97 2.32 -16.64 -4.15
CA GLY A 97 2.83 -16.51 -2.80
C GLY A 97 2.71 -15.12 -2.18
N ILE A 98 2.27 -14.08 -2.93
CA ILE A 98 1.86 -12.80 -2.36
C ILE A 98 0.44 -12.94 -1.84
N VAL A 99 0.24 -12.68 -0.55
CA VAL A 99 -1.04 -12.90 0.13
C VAL A 99 -1.84 -11.63 0.36
N GLY A 100 -1.29 -10.48 -0.01
CA GLY A 100 -1.94 -9.19 0.07
C GLY A 100 -0.98 -8.04 -0.20
N GLY A 101 -1.51 -6.83 -0.13
CA GLY A 101 -0.71 -5.63 -0.34
C GLY A 101 -1.13 -4.44 0.51
N VAL A 102 -0.25 -3.46 0.62
CA VAL A 102 -0.54 -2.19 1.28
C VAL A 102 -0.07 -1.02 0.42
N MET A 103 -0.97 -0.10 0.14
CA MET A 103 -0.68 1.15 -0.56
C MET A 103 -0.68 2.33 0.41
N ILE A 104 0.42 3.07 0.43
CA ILE A 104 0.54 4.32 1.18
C ILE A 104 0.13 5.46 0.24
N THR A 105 -1.07 5.98 0.44
CA THR A 105 -1.66 7.04 -0.40
C THR A 105 -2.90 7.65 0.23
N ALA A 106 -3.15 8.92 -0.05
CA ALA A 106 -4.44 9.55 0.22
C ALA A 106 -5.21 9.89 -1.08
N SER A 107 -4.87 9.23 -2.21
CA SER A 107 -5.55 9.43 -3.49
C SER A 107 -5.51 10.90 -3.95
N HIS A 108 -6.66 11.57 -4.04
CA HIS A 108 -6.82 12.96 -4.47
C HIS A 108 -6.94 13.98 -3.33
N ASN A 109 -6.73 13.56 -2.08
CA ASN A 109 -6.74 14.50 -0.94
C ASN A 109 -5.60 15.50 -1.04
N PRO A 110 -5.69 16.68 -0.39
CA PRO A 110 -4.62 17.66 -0.32
C PRO A 110 -3.28 17.08 0.16
N PRO A 111 -2.14 17.76 -0.09
CA PRO A 111 -0.81 17.18 0.12
C PRO A 111 -0.48 16.89 1.60
N GLU A 112 -1.11 17.55 2.54
CA GLU A 112 -0.97 17.32 3.98
C GLU A 112 -1.58 15.99 4.45
N PHE A 113 -2.49 15.40 3.65
CA PHE A 113 -3.09 14.09 3.96
C PHE A 113 -2.21 12.94 3.47
N ASN A 114 -2.30 11.83 4.17
CA ASN A 114 -1.86 10.52 3.67
C ASN A 114 -2.78 9.42 4.20
N GLY A 115 -2.54 8.18 3.78
CA GLY A 115 -3.39 7.06 4.18
C GLY A 115 -2.74 5.70 3.94
N ILE A 116 -3.42 4.68 4.43
CA ILE A 116 -3.04 3.28 4.30
C ILE A 116 -4.24 2.52 3.75
N LYS A 117 -4.07 1.90 2.60
CA LYS A 117 -5.08 1.08 1.92
C LYS A 117 -4.59 -0.36 1.84
N CYS A 118 -5.41 -1.31 2.29
CA CYS A 118 -5.10 -2.74 2.26
C CYS A 118 -5.71 -3.40 1.03
N ILE A 119 -4.94 -4.30 0.41
CA ILE A 119 -5.29 -5.05 -0.79
C ILE A 119 -5.30 -6.54 -0.43
N ALA A 120 -6.37 -7.23 -0.80
CA ALA A 120 -6.52 -8.66 -0.61
C ALA A 120 -5.72 -9.47 -1.65
N ALA A 121 -5.57 -10.76 -1.44
CA ALA A 121 -4.76 -11.66 -2.29
C ALA A 121 -5.21 -11.72 -3.76
N ASP A 122 -6.47 -11.44 -4.05
CA ASP A 122 -7.00 -11.37 -5.42
C ASP A 122 -6.70 -10.05 -6.14
N GLY A 123 -6.01 -9.11 -5.48
CA GLY A 123 -5.67 -7.78 -6.00
C GLY A 123 -6.79 -6.74 -5.84
N THR A 124 -7.91 -7.09 -5.24
CA THR A 124 -8.97 -6.12 -4.88
C THR A 124 -8.69 -5.44 -3.54
N GLU A 125 -9.45 -4.43 -3.18
CA GLU A 125 -9.39 -3.88 -1.83
C GLU A 125 -9.85 -4.94 -0.82
N CYS A 126 -9.28 -4.93 0.39
CA CYS A 126 -9.71 -5.83 1.45
C CYS A 126 -11.21 -5.74 1.68
N THR A 127 -11.84 -6.88 1.94
CA THR A 127 -13.26 -6.91 2.29
C THR A 127 -13.51 -6.22 3.63
N LYS A 128 -14.76 -5.88 3.87
CA LYS A 128 -15.14 -5.25 5.14
C LYS A 128 -14.77 -6.12 6.34
N GLU A 129 -14.93 -7.42 6.22
CA GLU A 129 -14.60 -8.40 7.25
C GLU A 129 -13.09 -8.42 7.53
N GLN A 130 -12.27 -8.34 6.48
CA GLN A 130 -10.81 -8.25 6.63
C GLN A 130 -10.38 -6.93 7.27
N GLU A 131 -10.99 -5.81 6.86
CA GLU A 131 -10.73 -4.50 7.48
C GLU A 131 -11.15 -4.48 8.96
N ASP A 132 -12.32 -5.02 9.28
CA ASP A 132 -12.82 -5.10 10.66
C ASP A 132 -11.89 -5.97 11.54
N GLU A 133 -11.34 -7.06 10.98
CA GLU A 133 -10.36 -7.91 11.68
C GLU A 133 -9.01 -7.20 11.87
N ILE A 134 -8.52 -6.47 10.84
CA ILE A 134 -7.30 -5.63 10.97
C ILE A 134 -7.52 -4.59 12.06
N GLU A 135 -8.68 -3.93 12.10
CA GLU A 135 -9.00 -2.93 13.11
C GLU A 135 -9.13 -3.54 14.51
N ARG A 136 -9.69 -4.72 14.63
CA ARG A 136 -9.74 -5.47 15.88
C ARG A 136 -8.33 -5.76 16.40
N ARG A 137 -7.45 -6.30 15.56
CA ARG A 137 -6.04 -6.54 15.91
C ARG A 137 -5.30 -5.26 16.28
N TYR A 138 -5.59 -4.16 15.57
CA TYR A 138 -5.03 -2.86 15.92
C TYR A 138 -5.42 -2.42 17.33
N ARG A 139 -6.68 -2.61 17.74
CA ARG A 139 -7.18 -2.21 19.06
C ARG A 139 -6.65 -3.12 20.17
N GLU A 140 -6.62 -4.42 19.95
CA GLU A 140 -6.13 -5.40 20.90
C GLU A 140 -4.60 -5.36 21.05
N GLY A 141 -3.90 -4.96 20.01
CA GLY A 141 -2.46 -5.05 19.87
C GLY A 141 -2.03 -6.40 19.30
N VAL A 142 -0.89 -6.39 18.60
CA VAL A 142 -0.25 -7.60 18.08
C VAL A 142 1.17 -7.63 18.63
N GLU A 143 1.50 -8.67 19.36
CA GLU A 143 2.84 -8.85 19.93
C GLU A 143 3.85 -9.19 18.81
N PRO A 144 5.07 -8.66 18.90
CA PRO A 144 6.16 -9.04 18.01
C PRO A 144 6.51 -10.53 18.17
N VAL A 145 7.03 -11.12 17.10
CA VAL A 145 7.61 -12.47 17.17
C VAL A 145 9.01 -12.46 17.79
N GLU A 146 9.53 -13.63 18.13
CA GLU A 146 10.91 -13.78 18.61
C GLU A 146 11.92 -13.40 17.51
N TRP A 147 13.13 -13.06 17.90
CA TRP A 147 14.19 -12.50 17.04
C TRP A 147 14.52 -13.36 15.82
N ASP A 148 14.41 -14.68 15.91
CA ASP A 148 14.68 -15.67 14.86
C ASP A 148 13.52 -15.87 13.89
N SER A 149 12.37 -15.29 14.20
CA SER A 149 11.12 -15.35 13.42
C SER A 149 10.76 -14.02 12.77
N ILE A 150 11.61 -12.99 12.88
CA ILE A 150 11.41 -11.69 12.24
C ILE A 150 11.36 -11.87 10.72
N GLY A 151 10.41 -11.21 10.07
CA GLY A 151 10.27 -11.22 8.62
C GLY A 151 11.43 -10.53 7.90
N THR A 152 11.53 -10.77 6.61
CA THR A 152 12.57 -10.22 5.74
C THR A 152 11.98 -9.27 4.69
N GLY A 153 12.77 -8.33 4.19
CA GLY A 153 12.33 -7.32 3.23
C GLY A 153 13.21 -7.27 1.99
N TRP A 154 12.58 -7.15 0.82
CA TRP A 154 13.27 -7.01 -0.47
C TRP A 154 12.64 -5.92 -1.32
N ASN A 155 13.48 -5.15 -2.01
CA ASN A 155 13.03 -4.25 -3.07
C ASN A 155 12.77 -5.05 -4.35
N VAL A 156 11.63 -4.79 -4.98
CA VAL A 156 11.25 -5.39 -6.26
C VAL A 156 11.48 -4.40 -7.38
N GLY A 157 12.37 -4.75 -8.31
CA GLY A 157 12.62 -3.93 -9.49
C GLY A 157 11.60 -4.14 -10.61
N LEU A 158 11.56 -3.22 -11.58
CA LEU A 158 10.80 -3.32 -12.84
C LEU A 158 9.26 -3.44 -12.68
N VAL A 159 8.71 -3.11 -11.53
CA VAL A 159 7.26 -3.21 -11.29
C VAL A 159 6.47 -2.31 -12.26
N ALA A 160 6.94 -1.09 -12.50
CA ALA A 160 6.31 -0.16 -13.44
C ALA A 160 6.29 -0.73 -14.87
N GLN A 161 7.39 -1.31 -15.32
CA GLN A 161 7.48 -1.94 -16.64
C GLN A 161 6.54 -3.14 -16.74
N GLY A 162 6.58 -4.06 -15.78
CA GLY A 162 5.68 -5.22 -15.78
C GLY A 162 4.19 -4.85 -15.78
N TYR A 163 3.84 -3.76 -15.10
CA TYR A 163 2.49 -3.21 -15.15
C TYR A 163 2.15 -2.69 -16.56
N VAL A 164 3.02 -1.90 -17.17
CA VAL A 164 2.83 -1.36 -18.52
C VAL A 164 2.67 -2.50 -19.53
N ASP A 165 3.56 -3.49 -19.52
CA ASP A 165 3.51 -4.65 -20.41
C ASP A 165 2.17 -5.39 -20.32
N SER A 166 1.66 -5.53 -19.10
CA SER A 166 0.37 -6.18 -18.87
C SER A 166 -0.83 -5.38 -19.36
N VAL A 167 -0.76 -4.06 -19.34
CA VAL A 167 -1.80 -3.19 -19.89
C VAL A 167 -1.77 -3.27 -21.41
N ILE A 168 -0.58 -3.18 -22.02
CA ILE A 168 -0.39 -3.30 -23.47
C ILE A 168 -0.93 -4.65 -23.99
N ALA A 169 -0.70 -5.73 -23.27
CA ALA A 169 -1.20 -7.06 -23.64
C ALA A 169 -2.74 -7.19 -23.68
N LYS A 170 -3.47 -6.21 -23.14
CA LYS A 170 -4.94 -6.21 -23.08
C LYS A 170 -5.61 -5.30 -24.10
N VAL A 171 -4.84 -4.60 -24.92
CA VAL A 171 -5.34 -3.66 -25.92
C VAL A 171 -4.78 -3.99 -27.31
N ASP A 172 -5.48 -3.57 -28.35
CA ASP A 172 -4.94 -3.61 -29.72
C ASP A 172 -4.03 -2.39 -29.95
N ALA A 173 -2.77 -2.54 -29.53
CA ALA A 173 -1.78 -1.48 -29.64
C ALA A 173 -1.52 -1.05 -31.11
N ASP A 174 -1.63 -1.97 -32.06
CA ASP A 174 -1.43 -1.66 -33.49
C ASP A 174 -2.58 -0.83 -34.04
N CYS A 175 -3.81 -1.11 -33.64
CA CYS A 175 -4.97 -0.29 -33.97
C CYS A 175 -4.82 1.13 -33.42
N ILE A 176 -4.41 1.25 -32.15
CA ILE A 176 -4.19 2.55 -31.50
C ILE A 176 -3.10 3.34 -32.23
N ARG A 177 -1.95 2.74 -32.54
CA ARG A 177 -0.85 3.39 -33.28
C ARG A 177 -1.29 3.85 -34.68
N LYS A 178 -2.04 3.02 -35.41
CA LYS A 178 -2.57 3.36 -36.74
C LYS A 178 -3.56 4.52 -36.73
N ALA A 179 -4.24 4.76 -35.61
CA ALA A 179 -5.15 5.87 -35.46
C ALA A 179 -4.47 7.24 -35.46
N GLY A 180 -3.14 7.30 -35.26
CA GLY A 180 -2.35 8.53 -35.34
C GLY A 180 -2.77 9.61 -34.35
N LEU A 181 -3.25 9.20 -33.16
CA LEU A 181 -3.75 10.11 -32.13
C LEU A 181 -2.65 11.01 -31.59
N LYS A 182 -2.95 12.29 -31.46
CA LYS A 182 -2.08 13.24 -30.74
C LYS A 182 -2.52 13.30 -29.28
N VAL A 183 -1.63 12.89 -28.39
CA VAL A 183 -1.90 12.82 -26.94
C VAL A 183 -1.07 13.87 -26.21
N VAL A 184 -1.69 14.60 -25.29
CA VAL A 184 -1.00 15.45 -24.31
C VAL A 184 -1.18 14.80 -22.94
N LEU A 185 -0.06 14.48 -22.29
CA LEU A 185 -0.06 13.80 -20.99
C LEU A 185 0.45 14.75 -19.90
N ASP A 186 -0.39 15.00 -18.90
CA ASP A 186 0.01 15.64 -17.64
C ASP A 186 -0.14 14.65 -16.49
N CYS A 187 0.98 14.21 -15.94
CA CYS A 187 1.01 13.26 -14.81
C CYS A 187 0.87 13.93 -13.44
N ALA A 188 0.75 15.27 -13.38
CA ALA A 188 0.62 16.06 -12.15
C ALA A 188 1.63 15.67 -11.04
N ASN A 189 2.86 15.32 -11.41
CA ASN A 189 3.89 14.75 -10.51
C ASN A 189 3.45 13.51 -9.71
N GLY A 190 2.42 12.80 -10.17
CA GLY A 190 1.91 11.59 -9.53
C GLY A 190 2.70 10.33 -9.90
N CYS A 191 2.30 9.18 -9.35
CA CYS A 191 2.91 7.87 -9.64
C CYS A 191 2.86 7.50 -11.13
N SER A 192 1.92 8.05 -11.89
CA SER A 192 1.80 7.83 -13.33
C SER A 192 3.00 8.33 -14.14
N CYS A 193 3.86 9.19 -13.56
CA CYS A 193 5.14 9.57 -14.18
C CYS A 193 6.03 8.36 -14.50
N ALA A 194 5.92 7.29 -13.69
CA ALA A 194 6.70 6.06 -13.89
C ALA A 194 6.08 5.08 -14.90
N THR A 195 4.82 5.25 -15.29
CA THR A 195 4.08 4.26 -16.09
C THR A 195 3.48 4.84 -17.37
N SER A 196 2.77 5.98 -17.27
CA SER A 196 2.02 6.52 -18.42
C SER A 196 2.90 6.96 -19.60
N PRO A 197 4.09 7.56 -19.42
CA PRO A 197 4.98 7.84 -20.54
C PRO A 197 5.45 6.57 -21.27
N LEU A 198 5.72 5.48 -20.55
CA LEU A 198 6.11 4.19 -21.10
C LEU A 198 4.95 3.54 -21.86
N LEU A 199 3.73 3.71 -21.36
CA LEU A 199 2.53 3.14 -21.98
C LEU A 199 2.19 3.79 -23.33
N LEU A 200 2.56 5.06 -23.53
CA LEU A 200 2.24 5.85 -24.74
C LEU A 200 3.37 5.86 -25.80
N GLN A 201 4.45 5.15 -25.58
CA GLN A 201 5.53 4.93 -26.57
C GLN A 201 5.17 3.81 -27.54
#